data_f34ab9e71e05397366ea370ba7596a4b
#
_entry.id   f34ab9e71e05397366ea370ba7596a4b
#
_cell.length_a   1.000
_cell.length_b   1.000
_cell.length_c   1.000
_cell.angle_alpha   90.00
_cell.angle_beta   90.00
_cell.angle_gamma   90.00
#
_symmetry.space_group_name_H-M   'P 1'
#
loop_
_entity.id
_entity.type
_entity.pdbx_description
1 polymer ?
#
loop_
_entity_poly.entity_id
_entity_poly.type
_entity_poly.pdbx_seq_one_letter_code
_entity_poly.pdbx_strand_id
1 'polypeptide(L)' 'MNLLNICTKNEIELIEDAGFKVENKDYTKEELRMCEAQITDYIMSHSSKNGDIADLSNKYSGIIKIFDLN' A
#
# COMPACT_ATOMS: atom_id res chain seq x y z
N MET A 1 -10.08 6.51 9.11
CA MET A 1 -8.82 5.87 9.48
C MET A 1 -7.66 6.71 9.00
N ASN A 2 -6.79 7.11 9.90
CA ASN A 2 -5.62 7.92 9.54
C ASN A 2 -4.40 7.00 9.35
N LEU A 3 -3.89 6.93 8.13
CA LEU A 3 -2.76 6.05 7.80
C LEU A 3 -1.49 6.41 8.57
N LEU A 4 -1.29 7.68 8.90
CA LEU A 4 -0.11 8.09 9.65
C LEU A 4 -0.10 7.54 11.08
N ASN A 5 -1.25 7.19 11.62
CA ASN A 5 -1.37 6.66 12.99
C ASN A 5 -1.28 5.14 13.04
N ILE A 6 -1.58 4.44 11.94
CA ILE A 6 -1.65 2.98 11.92
C ILE A 6 -0.50 2.34 11.16
N CYS A 7 0.16 3.08 10.29
CA CYS A 7 1.29 2.58 9.51
C CYS A 7 2.60 3.07 10.10
N THR A 8 3.64 2.23 10.01
CA THR A 8 5.00 2.66 10.37
C THR A 8 5.53 3.61 9.30
N LYS A 9 6.63 4.29 9.61
CA LYS A 9 7.29 5.18 8.66
C LYS A 9 7.68 4.42 7.38
N ASN A 10 8.19 3.21 7.52
CA ASN A 10 8.58 2.39 6.38
C ASN A 10 7.38 2.03 5.51
N GLU A 11 6.25 1.71 6.13
CA GLU A 11 5.02 1.39 5.41
C GLU A 11 4.51 2.59 4.63
N ILE A 12 4.58 3.78 5.23
CA ILE A 12 4.17 5.01 4.55
C ILE A 12 5.06 5.29 3.34
N GLU A 13 6.37 5.11 3.48
CA GLU A 13 7.31 5.27 2.37
C GLU A 13 6.98 4.30 1.22
N LEU A 14 6.64 3.06 1.55
CA LEU A 14 6.26 2.06 0.54
C LEU A 14 4.98 2.46 -0.19
N ILE A 15 3.99 3.00 0.52
CA ILE A 15 2.75 3.47 -0.08
C ILE A 15 3.02 4.63 -1.04
N GLU A 16 3.87 5.56 -0.63
CA GLU A 16 4.24 6.70 -1.47
C GLU A 16 5.04 6.28 -2.70
N ASP A 17 5.92 5.28 -2.55
CA ASP A 17 6.66 4.71 -3.67
C ASP A 17 5.73 4.09 -4.71
N ALA A 18 4.60 3.58 -4.27
CA ALA A 18 3.59 3.03 -5.18
C ALA A 18 2.80 4.12 -5.92
N GLY A 19 3.05 5.38 -5.62
CA GLY A 19 2.39 6.50 -6.30
C GLY A 19 1.19 7.08 -5.56
N PHE A 20 0.91 6.61 -4.36
CA PHE A 20 -0.19 7.13 -3.55
C PHE A 20 0.35 8.07 -2.48
N LYS A 21 -0.09 9.32 -2.51
CA LYS A 21 0.35 10.32 -1.54
C LYS A 21 -0.42 10.18 -0.23
N VAL A 22 0.29 9.94 0.86
CA VAL A 22 -0.30 9.82 2.19
C VAL A 22 -0.42 11.19 2.84
N GLU A 23 -1.61 11.54 3.30
CA GLU A 23 -1.89 12.81 3.95
C GLU A 23 -2.35 12.59 5.39
N ASN A 24 -2.22 13.63 6.21
CA ASN A 24 -2.69 13.60 7.60
C ASN A 24 -4.20 13.88 7.64
N LYS A 25 -4.99 12.85 7.36
CA LYS A 25 -6.46 12.92 7.36
C LYS A 25 -7.07 11.56 7.60
N ASP A 26 -8.35 11.53 7.92
CA ASP A 26 -9.11 10.29 7.99
C ASP A 26 -9.48 9.82 6.59
N TYR A 27 -9.03 8.62 6.25
CA TYR A 27 -9.35 8.01 4.97
C TYR A 27 -10.62 7.19 5.08
N THR A 28 -11.51 7.33 4.10
CA THR A 28 -12.73 6.52 3.99
C THR A 28 -12.37 5.13 3.46
N LYS A 29 -13.31 4.19 3.58
CA LYS A 29 -13.11 2.85 3.01
C LYS A 29 -12.85 2.88 1.52
N GLU A 30 -13.55 3.78 0.80
CA GLU A 30 -13.36 3.93 -0.63
C GLU A 30 -11.96 4.43 -0.96
N GLU A 31 -11.46 5.39 -0.20
CA GLU A 31 -10.11 5.90 -0.37
C GLU A 31 -9.06 4.82 -0.10
N LEU A 32 -9.28 4.00 0.93
CA LEU A 32 -8.39 2.88 1.25
C LEU A 32 -8.38 1.83 0.15
N ARG A 33 -9.53 1.57 -0.46
CA ARG A 33 -9.61 0.66 -1.62
C ARG A 33 -8.86 1.20 -2.81
N MET A 34 -8.92 2.50 -3.04
CA MET A 34 -8.14 3.14 -4.11
C MET A 34 -6.64 3.03 -3.84
N CYS A 35 -6.24 3.20 -2.59
CA CYS A 35 -4.84 3.04 -2.20
C CYS A 35 -4.38 1.60 -2.44
N GLU A 36 -5.18 0.63 -2.04
CA GLU A 36 -4.87 -0.78 -2.24
C GLU A 36 -4.76 -1.12 -3.73
N ALA A 37 -5.67 -0.59 -4.55
CA ALA A 37 -5.63 -0.78 -5.99
C ALA A 37 -4.36 -0.17 -6.60
N GLN A 38 -3.96 0.99 -6.13
CA GLN A 38 -2.74 1.65 -6.58
C GLN A 38 -1.51 0.81 -6.25
N ILE A 39 -1.47 0.25 -5.04
CA ILE A 39 -0.38 -0.63 -4.62
C ILE A 39 -0.33 -1.88 -5.50
N THR A 40 -1.48 -2.49 -5.76
CA THR A 40 -1.58 -3.67 -6.61
C THR A 40 -1.07 -3.37 -8.02
N ASP A 41 -1.50 -2.24 -8.60
CA ASP A 41 -1.04 -1.82 -9.92
C ASP A 41 0.47 -1.60 -9.94
N TYR A 42 1.01 -1.00 -8.90
CA TYR A 42 2.45 -0.78 -8.78
C TYR A 42 3.21 -2.11 -8.79
N ILE A 43 2.75 -3.07 -7.98
CA ILE A 43 3.37 -4.40 -7.91
C ILE A 43 3.36 -5.07 -9.28
N MET A 44 2.23 -5.04 -9.96
CA MET A 44 2.09 -5.67 -11.28
C MET A 44 2.91 -4.95 -12.35
N SER A 45 2.96 -3.62 -12.30
CA SER A 45 3.69 -2.82 -13.30
C SER A 45 5.21 -2.92 -13.17
N HIS A 46 5.71 -3.11 -11.95
CA HIS A 46 7.13 -3.13 -11.67
C HIS A 46 7.71 -4.54 -11.51
N SER A 47 6.87 -5.56 -11.73
CA SER A 47 7.27 -6.96 -11.64
C SER A 47 7.47 -7.51 -13.05
N SER A 48 8.69 -7.44 -13.54
CA SER A 48 9.02 -7.95 -14.88
C SER A 48 9.45 -9.42 -14.88
N LYS A 49 9.72 -9.97 -13.69
CA LYS A 49 10.17 -11.36 -13.51
C LYS A 49 9.38 -12.02 -12.40
N ASN A 50 9.25 -13.35 -12.47
CA ASN A 50 8.46 -14.10 -11.49
C ASN A 50 8.90 -13.90 -10.03
N GLY A 51 10.21 -13.74 -9.80
CA GLY A 51 10.74 -13.50 -8.45
C GLY A 51 10.38 -12.13 -7.89
N ASP A 52 10.26 -11.12 -8.75
CA ASP A 52 9.98 -9.74 -8.34
C ASP A 52 8.58 -9.59 -7.77
N ILE A 53 7.61 -10.32 -8.31
CA ILE A 53 6.23 -10.30 -7.83
C ILE A 53 6.16 -10.75 -6.38
N ALA A 54 6.84 -11.85 -6.05
CA ALA A 54 6.86 -12.38 -4.70
C ALA A 54 7.51 -11.41 -3.72
N ASP A 55 8.63 -10.80 -4.09
CA ASP A 55 9.35 -9.85 -3.24
C ASP A 55 8.52 -8.60 -2.96
N LEU A 56 7.92 -8.02 -4.00
CA LEU A 56 7.07 -6.86 -3.84
C LEU A 56 5.81 -7.17 -3.04
N SER A 57 5.18 -8.32 -3.30
CA SER A 57 4.01 -8.76 -2.56
C SER A 57 4.32 -8.92 -1.08
N ASN A 58 5.49 -9.46 -0.75
CA ASN A 58 5.93 -9.61 0.63
C ASN A 58 6.14 -8.27 1.33
N LYS A 59 6.71 -7.30 0.61
CA LYS A 59 6.91 -5.94 1.16
C LYS A 59 5.59 -5.29 1.54
N TYR A 60 4.57 -5.46 0.71
CA TYR A 60 3.27 -4.80 0.91
C TYR A 60 2.26 -5.64 1.67
N SER A 61 2.58 -6.89 2.01
CA SER A 61 1.62 -7.79 2.65
C SER A 61 1.08 -7.26 3.98
N GLY A 62 1.93 -6.67 4.80
CA GLY A 62 1.52 -6.08 6.07
C GLY A 62 0.58 -4.89 5.88
N ILE A 63 0.83 -4.09 4.86
CA ILE A 63 0.01 -2.92 4.52
C ILE A 63 -1.37 -3.38 4.04
N ILE A 64 -1.41 -4.35 3.15
CA ILE A 64 -2.66 -4.90 2.63
C ILE A 64 -3.50 -5.49 3.77
N LYS A 65 -2.85 -6.17 4.72
CA LYS A 65 -3.52 -6.70 5.89
C LYS A 65 -4.20 -5.61 6.72
N ILE A 66 -3.55 -4.47 6.89
CA ILE A 66 -4.12 -3.34 7.61
C ILE A 66 -5.39 -2.86 6.92
N PHE A 67 -5.39 -2.78 5.59
CA PHE A 67 -6.55 -2.36 4.82
C PHE A 67 -7.69 -3.38 4.90
N ASP A 68 -7.37 -4.67 4.87
CA ASP A 68 -8.37 -5.74 4.93
C ASP A 68 -9.07 -5.82 6.28
N LEU A 69 -8.41 -5.40 7.36
CA LEU A 69 -8.99 -5.39 8.70
C LEU A 69 -9.99 -4.25 8.93
N ASN A 70 -10.08 -3.34 8.01
CA ASN A 70 -10.98 -2.20 8.05
C ASN A 70 -11.97 -2.27 6.88
#